data_8bb27967228c69e93276a083db933184
#
_entry.id   8bb27967228c69e93276a083db933184
#
_cell.length_a   1.000
_cell.length_b   1.000
_cell.length_c   1.000
_cell.angle_alpha   90.00
_cell.angle_beta   90.00
_cell.angle_gamma   90.00
#
_symmetry.space_group_name_H-M   'P 1'
#
loop_
_entity.id
_entity.type
_entity.pdbx_description
1 polymer ?
#
loop_
_entity_poly.entity_id
_entity_poly.type
_entity_poly.pdbx_seq_one_letter_code
_entity_poly.pdbx_strand_id
1 'polypeptide(L)'
;MQEKNLTRRGFIKSASGLALAPALGWVPGMALAAEKQIVVGTWGGDYQNLLQQIINPIVTKQGVTVVYDTGNAVGRVTKLRAEKNSRRGSMDVALLGEVDMYDAERSGTLEPIDAKKLPNLAHAIAALKTPYSIPHIFSAMTLVYNTEKFPTPPDSLEVLLDPKWKGQVGFSDILYLYNSVFVGLGAGGDTKSFDGGKRFLAKLKANAPRIYPSNEAVASAFKSGEIAIACMWKARALQWKDSGLPLGFVIPKEGSVPVSFEAGVAKNSRNKDAAWEYLNAMLDPQGQVGFAEKMGYAPTVTNASLPENLKRVGFTEAEVKLLKAYDLKGLTEGKADMLEFWNKEFKAG
;
A
#
# COMPACT_ATOMS: atom_id res chain seq x y z
N MET A 1 31.76 0.49 61.57
CA MET A 1 33.18 0.53 61.28
C MET A 1 33.35 1.03 59.86
N GLN A 2 33.62 2.26 59.83
CA GLN A 2 34.47 3.13 58.97
C GLN A 2 34.49 2.87 57.48
N GLU A 3 33.81 3.81 56.78
CA GLU A 3 34.04 4.24 55.42
C GLU A 3 35.50 4.64 55.17
N LYS A 4 36.03 4.37 54.00
CA LYS A 4 37.17 5.13 53.45
C LYS A 4 36.86 5.53 52.03
N ASN A 5 36.60 6.82 51.86
CA ASN A 5 36.67 7.62 50.66
C ASN A 5 38.08 7.55 50.08
N LEU A 6 38.17 7.32 48.73
CA LEU A 6 39.42 7.56 47.99
C LEU A 6 39.13 8.57 46.88
N THR A 7 39.68 9.76 47.12
CA THR A 7 39.67 10.94 46.28
C THR A 7 40.53 10.78 45.01
N ARG A 8 40.00 11.29 43.92
CA ARG A 8 40.73 11.56 42.67
C ARG A 8 41.73 12.71 42.92
N ARG A 9 43.04 12.44 42.82
CA ARG A 9 44.08 13.41 42.36
C ARG A 9 45.45 12.75 42.44
N GLY A 10 46.19 12.79 41.31
CA GLY A 10 47.64 12.73 41.29
C GLY A 10 48.24 11.47 40.66
N PHE A 11 48.53 11.58 39.39
CA PHE A 11 49.79 11.06 38.83
C PHE A 11 50.09 11.75 37.49
N ILE A 12 50.79 12.86 37.56
CA ILE A 12 51.56 13.38 36.42
C ILE A 12 53.00 13.35 36.91
N LYS A 13 53.86 12.59 36.24
CA LYS A 13 55.26 12.96 36.00
C LYS A 13 55.99 11.92 35.11
N SER A 14 56.34 12.39 33.93
CA SER A 14 57.66 12.24 33.26
C SER A 14 58.13 10.86 32.82
N ALA A 15 58.11 10.61 31.53
CA ALA A 15 59.21 9.93 30.85
C ALA A 15 59.35 10.46 29.41
N SER A 16 60.39 11.23 29.17
CA SER A 16 60.86 11.65 27.84
C SER A 16 61.53 10.45 27.16
N GLY A 17 60.94 9.96 26.08
CA GLY A 17 61.55 8.93 25.22
C GLY A 17 61.43 9.39 23.76
N LEU A 18 62.56 9.63 23.12
CA LEU A 18 62.67 9.79 21.69
C LEU A 18 62.14 8.57 20.97
N ALA A 19 61.13 8.70 20.13
CA ALA A 19 60.73 7.68 19.21
C ALA A 19 60.76 8.23 17.78
N LEU A 20 61.57 7.64 16.95
CA LEU A 20 61.63 7.82 15.49
C LEU A 20 60.21 7.66 14.92
N ALA A 21 59.77 8.64 14.18
CA ALA A 21 58.56 8.57 13.37
C ALA A 21 58.83 7.72 12.12
N PRO A 22 58.12 6.60 11.88
CA PRO A 22 58.04 6.02 10.54
C PRO A 22 57.14 6.93 9.70
N ALA A 23 57.65 7.38 8.56
CA ALA A 23 56.87 8.03 7.52
C ALA A 23 55.76 7.03 7.04
N LEU A 24 54.59 7.08 7.66
CA LEU A 24 53.40 6.44 7.14
C LEU A 24 52.97 7.19 5.90
N GLY A 25 53.22 6.57 4.74
CA GLY A 25 52.69 7.01 3.46
C GLY A 25 51.18 7.24 3.57
N TRP A 26 50.76 8.42 3.18
CA TRP A 26 49.37 8.80 3.02
C TRP A 26 48.78 7.85 1.95
N VAL A 27 48.14 6.75 2.38
CA VAL A 27 47.23 6.00 1.53
C VAL A 27 46.02 6.91 1.34
N PRO A 28 45.70 7.31 0.10
CA PRO A 28 44.46 8.07 -0.10
C PRO A 28 43.34 7.17 0.42
N GLY A 29 42.72 7.60 1.51
CA GLY A 29 41.58 6.88 2.09
C GLY A 29 40.54 6.72 1.00
N MET A 30 40.24 5.48 0.62
CA MET A 30 38.98 5.18 0.00
C MET A 30 37.92 5.71 0.98
N ALA A 31 37.35 6.87 0.67
CA ALA A 31 36.17 7.34 1.33
C ALA A 31 35.12 6.27 1.09
N LEU A 32 34.91 5.40 2.08
CA LEU A 32 33.73 4.55 2.13
C LEU A 32 32.56 5.53 1.97
N ALA A 33 31.91 5.47 0.83
CA ALA A 33 30.70 6.24 0.59
C ALA A 33 29.79 6.01 1.79
N ALA A 34 29.43 7.09 2.50
CA ALA A 34 28.56 6.99 3.65
C ALA A 34 27.32 6.19 3.23
N GLU A 35 27.08 5.08 3.93
CA GLU A 35 25.95 4.20 3.66
C GLU A 35 24.67 5.02 3.73
N LYS A 36 23.94 5.11 2.61
CA LYS A 36 22.70 5.89 2.51
C LYS A 36 21.58 5.03 3.11
N GLN A 37 21.14 5.33 4.32
CA GLN A 37 20.01 4.64 4.94
C GLN A 37 18.73 5.43 4.75
N ILE A 38 17.64 4.75 4.34
CA ILE A 38 16.29 5.30 4.26
C ILE A 38 15.32 4.53 5.12
N VAL A 39 14.29 5.23 5.61
CA VAL A 39 13.15 4.64 6.32
C VAL A 39 11.93 4.65 5.40
N VAL A 40 11.39 3.46 5.12
CA VAL A 40 10.21 3.25 4.26
C VAL A 40 9.02 2.86 5.12
N GLY A 41 8.04 3.75 5.20
CA GLY A 41 6.77 3.48 5.87
C GLY A 41 5.88 2.58 5.01
N THR A 42 5.52 1.40 5.51
CA THR A 42 4.79 0.39 4.74
C THR A 42 3.80 -0.43 5.57
N TRP A 43 3.02 -1.28 4.91
CA TRP A 43 2.27 -2.37 5.55
C TRP A 43 3.21 -3.55 5.79
N GLY A 44 2.95 -4.35 6.81
CA GLY A 44 3.68 -5.60 7.07
C GLY A 44 3.27 -6.75 6.14
N GLY A 45 3.65 -7.97 6.52
CA GLY A 45 3.28 -9.19 5.83
C GLY A 45 3.90 -9.33 4.44
N ASP A 46 3.16 -9.93 3.52
CA ASP A 46 3.65 -10.29 2.18
C ASP A 46 4.18 -9.08 1.40
N TYR A 47 3.53 -7.92 1.54
CA TYR A 47 3.96 -6.73 0.81
C TYR A 47 5.37 -6.28 1.22
N GLN A 48 5.63 -6.19 2.53
CA GLN A 48 6.96 -5.86 3.03
C GLN A 48 8.00 -6.92 2.66
N ASN A 49 7.64 -8.20 2.79
CA ASN A 49 8.54 -9.29 2.43
C ASN A 49 8.97 -9.21 0.97
N LEU A 50 8.05 -8.85 0.06
CA LEU A 50 8.37 -8.69 -1.36
C LEU A 50 9.19 -7.44 -1.64
N LEU A 51 8.92 -6.32 -0.95
CA LEU A 51 9.81 -5.15 -1.02
C LEU A 51 11.25 -5.54 -0.64
N GLN A 52 11.43 -6.32 0.42
CA GLN A 52 12.74 -6.81 0.85
C GLN A 52 13.39 -7.75 -0.16
N GLN A 53 12.62 -8.64 -0.78
CA GLN A 53 13.13 -9.65 -1.70
C GLN A 53 13.40 -9.10 -3.11
N ILE A 54 12.59 -8.15 -3.57
CA ILE A 54 12.60 -7.67 -4.95
C ILE A 54 13.25 -6.29 -5.06
N ILE A 55 12.85 -5.33 -4.22
CA ILE A 55 13.29 -3.94 -4.36
C ILE A 55 14.62 -3.68 -3.65
N ASN A 56 14.81 -4.21 -2.43
CA ASN A 56 16.05 -3.99 -1.69
C ASN A 56 17.30 -4.41 -2.47
N PRO A 57 17.36 -5.58 -3.16
CA PRO A 57 18.55 -5.96 -3.93
C PRO A 57 18.92 -4.96 -5.02
N ILE A 58 17.94 -4.25 -5.59
CA ILE A 58 18.18 -3.23 -6.62
C ILE A 58 18.88 -2.03 -6.01
N VAL A 59 18.35 -1.49 -4.90
CA VAL A 59 18.88 -0.27 -4.27
C VAL A 59 20.15 -0.53 -3.45
N THR A 60 20.32 -1.74 -2.90
CA THR A 60 21.56 -2.11 -2.18
C THR A 60 22.78 -2.08 -3.10
N LYS A 61 22.63 -2.42 -4.37
CA LYS A 61 23.70 -2.29 -5.39
C LYS A 61 24.13 -0.82 -5.59
N GLN A 62 23.28 0.13 -5.20
CA GLN A 62 23.52 1.57 -5.28
C GLN A 62 23.97 2.15 -3.92
N GLY A 63 24.25 1.29 -2.92
CA GLY A 63 24.69 1.68 -1.58
C GLY A 63 23.57 2.19 -0.68
N VAL A 64 22.30 1.82 -0.95
CA VAL A 64 21.16 2.22 -0.11
C VAL A 64 20.74 1.06 0.78
N THR A 65 20.71 1.31 2.09
CA THR A 65 20.15 0.41 3.11
C THR A 65 18.72 0.85 3.46
N VAL A 66 17.79 -0.10 3.50
CA VAL A 66 16.38 0.16 3.75
C VAL A 66 15.95 -0.36 5.11
N VAL A 67 15.36 0.51 5.91
CA VAL A 67 14.67 0.17 7.17
C VAL A 67 13.17 0.34 6.96
N TYR A 68 12.38 -0.61 7.41
CA TYR A 68 10.92 -0.56 7.27
C TYR A 68 10.25 -0.12 8.57
N ASP A 69 9.42 0.94 8.49
CA ASP A 69 8.50 1.37 9.54
C ASP A 69 7.10 0.80 9.24
N THR A 70 6.79 -0.32 9.89
CA THR A 70 5.58 -1.10 9.62
C THR A 70 4.40 -0.57 10.42
N GLY A 71 3.28 -0.31 9.74
CA GLY A 71 2.06 0.17 10.38
C GLY A 71 0.90 0.30 9.39
N ASN A 72 -0.23 0.84 9.87
CA ASN A 72 -1.37 1.12 9.01
C ASN A 72 -1.26 2.49 8.32
N ALA A 73 -2.04 2.72 7.27
CA ALA A 73 -2.02 3.95 6.49
C ALA A 73 -2.40 5.19 7.32
N VAL A 74 -3.40 5.07 8.19
CA VAL A 74 -3.87 6.19 9.04
C VAL A 74 -2.75 6.68 9.97
N GLY A 75 -2.06 5.75 10.64
CA GLY A 75 -0.93 6.08 11.51
C GLY A 75 0.21 6.75 10.72
N ARG A 76 0.47 6.28 9.49
CA ARG A 76 1.50 6.83 8.60
C ARG A 76 1.19 8.26 8.16
N VAL A 77 -0.04 8.55 7.72
CA VAL A 77 -0.49 9.90 7.38
C VAL A 77 -0.44 10.83 8.60
N THR A 78 -0.88 10.34 9.77
CA THR A 78 -0.82 11.10 11.03
C THR A 78 0.61 11.47 11.39
N LYS A 79 1.56 10.54 11.25
CA LYS A 79 2.98 10.75 11.51
C LYS A 79 3.58 11.80 10.55
N LEU A 80 3.31 11.67 9.25
CA LEU A 80 3.73 12.66 8.26
C LEU A 80 3.23 14.07 8.61
N ARG A 81 1.97 14.21 9.02
CA ARG A 81 1.37 15.50 9.42
C ARG A 81 2.00 16.06 10.70
N ALA A 82 2.18 15.23 11.72
CA ALA A 82 2.79 15.63 12.99
C ALA A 82 4.22 16.12 12.80
N GLU A 83 4.94 15.51 11.88
CA GLU A 83 6.35 15.81 11.60
C GLU A 83 6.56 16.88 10.52
N LYS A 84 5.50 17.39 9.88
CA LYS A 84 5.56 18.30 8.73
C LYS A 84 6.55 19.46 8.89
N ASN A 85 6.60 20.05 10.07
CA ASN A 85 7.46 21.20 10.37
C ASN A 85 8.76 20.80 11.08
N SER A 86 9.03 19.52 11.25
CA SER A 86 10.25 19.03 11.85
C SER A 86 11.42 19.15 10.88
N ARG A 87 12.61 19.45 11.40
CA ARG A 87 13.83 19.50 10.57
C ARG A 87 14.17 18.15 9.94
N ARG A 88 13.68 17.06 10.54
CA ARG A 88 13.86 15.69 10.09
C ARG A 88 12.58 14.91 10.38
N GLY A 89 12.05 14.25 9.36
CA GLY A 89 11.02 13.24 9.50
C GLY A 89 11.59 11.90 9.99
N SER A 90 10.73 11.07 10.53
CA SER A 90 11.06 9.70 10.91
C SER A 90 10.98 8.71 9.74
N MET A 91 10.52 9.18 8.57
CA MET A 91 10.27 8.38 7.37
C MET A 91 10.77 9.17 6.14
N ASP A 92 11.41 8.47 5.20
CA ASP A 92 11.90 9.05 3.95
C ASP A 92 10.94 8.78 2.79
N VAL A 93 10.32 7.59 2.77
CA VAL A 93 9.33 7.15 1.77
C VAL A 93 8.07 6.70 2.47
N ALA A 94 6.92 7.17 2.00
CA ALA A 94 5.61 6.71 2.46
C ALA A 94 4.92 5.88 1.37
N LEU A 95 4.47 4.66 1.72
CA LEU A 95 3.64 3.81 0.87
C LEU A 95 2.20 3.93 1.33
N LEU A 96 1.31 4.40 0.46
CA LEU A 96 -0.09 4.68 0.77
C LEU A 96 -1.00 4.24 -0.39
N GLY A 97 -2.27 3.99 -0.11
CA GLY A 97 -3.28 3.92 -1.16
C GLY A 97 -3.57 5.32 -1.71
N GLU A 98 -4.10 5.42 -2.91
CA GLU A 98 -4.28 6.67 -3.65
C GLU A 98 -5.04 7.77 -2.88
N VAL A 99 -6.07 7.42 -2.12
CA VAL A 99 -6.84 8.40 -1.32
C VAL A 99 -6.02 8.93 -0.14
N ASP A 100 -5.28 8.07 0.55
CA ASP A 100 -4.41 8.45 1.65
C ASP A 100 -3.18 9.22 1.14
N MET A 101 -2.68 8.89 -0.05
CA MET A 101 -1.57 9.59 -0.71
C MET A 101 -1.98 11.01 -1.09
N TYR A 102 -3.17 11.17 -1.67
CA TYR A 102 -3.75 12.49 -1.97
C TYR A 102 -3.94 13.32 -0.69
N ASP A 103 -4.40 12.70 0.40
CA ASP A 103 -4.56 13.35 1.70
C ASP A 103 -3.22 13.82 2.29
N ALA A 104 -2.16 13.01 2.15
CA ALA A 104 -0.79 13.39 2.53
C ALA A 104 -0.28 14.58 1.70
N GLU A 105 -0.52 14.58 0.38
CA GLU A 105 -0.17 15.69 -0.51
C GLU A 105 -0.90 16.99 -0.11
N ARG A 106 -2.21 16.94 0.04
CA ARG A 106 -3.01 18.10 0.46
C ARG A 106 -2.55 18.68 1.80
N SER A 107 -1.99 17.83 2.64
CA SER A 107 -1.37 18.24 3.91
C SER A 107 0.01 18.88 3.71
N GLY A 108 0.55 18.90 2.50
CA GLY A 108 1.87 19.45 2.16
C GLY A 108 3.01 18.67 2.81
N THR A 109 2.90 17.34 2.90
CA THR A 109 3.86 16.45 3.58
C THR A 109 4.74 15.66 2.61
N LEU A 110 4.50 15.79 1.30
CA LEU A 110 5.23 15.11 0.24
C LEU A 110 6.07 16.07 -0.59
N GLU A 111 7.15 15.56 -1.17
CA GLU A 111 7.92 16.23 -2.20
C GLU A 111 7.22 16.10 -3.56
N PRO A 112 7.18 17.15 -4.38
CA PRO A 112 6.78 17.00 -5.78
C PRO A 112 7.70 16.02 -6.51
N ILE A 113 7.11 15.22 -7.42
CA ILE A 113 7.87 14.26 -8.24
C ILE A 113 8.95 14.98 -9.06
N ASP A 114 10.19 14.51 -8.92
CA ASP A 114 11.30 14.90 -9.79
C ASP A 114 11.53 13.80 -10.85
N ALA A 115 10.91 13.99 -12.01
CA ALA A 115 11.01 13.02 -13.11
C ALA A 115 12.45 12.80 -13.62
N LYS A 116 13.37 13.75 -13.38
CA LYS A 116 14.79 13.59 -13.77
C LYS A 116 15.50 12.54 -12.92
N LYS A 117 15.02 12.30 -11.70
CA LYS A 117 15.54 11.28 -10.77
C LYS A 117 14.86 9.93 -10.93
N LEU A 118 13.82 9.82 -11.77
CA LEU A 118 12.97 8.66 -11.94
C LEU A 118 12.91 8.21 -13.42
N PRO A 119 14.01 7.71 -14.02
CA PRO A 119 14.01 7.27 -15.42
C PRO A 119 12.87 6.29 -15.75
N ASN A 120 12.57 5.35 -14.85
CA ASN A 120 11.52 4.34 -15.05
C ASN A 120 10.10 4.94 -15.04
N LEU A 121 9.91 6.17 -14.52
CA LEU A 121 8.61 6.85 -14.55
C LEU A 121 8.13 7.17 -16.00
N ALA A 122 9.03 7.22 -16.97
CA ALA A 122 8.69 7.38 -18.38
C ALA A 122 7.72 6.28 -18.83
N HIS A 123 7.90 5.07 -18.32
CA HIS A 123 7.09 3.90 -18.64
C HIS A 123 5.84 3.72 -17.78
N ALA A 124 5.65 4.53 -16.73
CA ALA A 124 4.45 4.41 -15.90
C ALA A 124 3.18 4.73 -16.72
N ILE A 125 2.12 3.95 -16.48
CA ILE A 125 0.80 4.14 -17.09
C ILE A 125 0.32 5.57 -16.85
N ALA A 126 0.03 6.31 -17.92
CA ALA A 126 -0.25 7.74 -17.84
C ALA A 126 -1.41 8.08 -16.88
N ALA A 127 -2.48 7.27 -16.89
CA ALA A 127 -3.65 7.45 -16.02
C ALA A 127 -3.37 7.25 -14.52
N LEU A 128 -2.23 6.63 -14.15
CA LEU A 128 -1.82 6.39 -12.76
C LEU A 128 -0.76 7.39 -12.27
N LYS A 129 -0.26 8.27 -13.14
CA LYS A 129 0.76 9.26 -12.74
C LYS A 129 0.15 10.38 -11.94
N THR A 130 0.78 10.75 -10.86
CA THR A 130 0.46 11.94 -10.06
C THR A 130 1.66 12.88 -9.97
N PRO A 131 1.49 14.14 -9.62
CA PRO A 131 2.62 15.07 -9.43
C PRO A 131 3.36 14.88 -8.09
N TYR A 132 2.96 13.95 -7.22
CA TYR A 132 3.46 13.81 -5.85
C TYR A 132 3.82 12.37 -5.45
N SER A 133 3.51 11.37 -6.30
CA SER A 133 3.78 9.97 -6.03
C SER A 133 4.03 9.19 -7.32
N ILE A 134 4.61 8.00 -7.18
CA ILE A 134 4.67 6.99 -8.23
C ILE A 134 3.63 5.89 -7.97
N PRO A 135 2.99 5.33 -9.00
CA PRO A 135 2.18 4.13 -8.85
C PRO A 135 3.09 2.90 -8.75
N HIS A 136 2.88 2.04 -7.76
CA HIS A 136 3.71 0.84 -7.59
C HIS A 136 3.00 -0.44 -8.02
N ILE A 137 1.82 -0.70 -7.49
CA ILE A 137 1.01 -1.86 -7.84
C ILE A 137 -0.45 -1.45 -8.04
N PHE A 138 -1.15 -2.16 -8.89
CA PHE A 138 -2.50 -1.80 -9.33
C PHE A 138 -3.45 -3.00 -9.29
N SER A 139 -4.69 -2.77 -8.90
CA SER A 139 -5.79 -3.71 -8.93
C SER A 139 -7.13 -2.96 -9.09
N ALA A 140 -8.25 -3.68 -8.95
CA ALA A 140 -9.59 -3.08 -8.89
C ALA A 140 -10.49 -3.89 -7.95
N MET A 141 -11.52 -3.26 -7.39
CA MET A 141 -12.53 -3.93 -6.60
C MET A 141 -13.34 -4.89 -7.48
N THR A 142 -13.70 -6.04 -6.93
CA THR A 142 -14.51 -7.07 -7.60
C THR A 142 -15.52 -7.68 -6.62
N LEU A 143 -16.53 -8.30 -7.16
CA LEU A 143 -17.30 -9.32 -6.45
C LEU A 143 -16.50 -10.62 -6.50
N VAL A 144 -16.12 -11.14 -5.34
CA VAL A 144 -15.50 -12.46 -5.18
C VAL A 144 -16.55 -13.41 -4.65
N TYR A 145 -16.71 -14.55 -5.29
CA TYR A 145 -17.78 -15.50 -4.97
C TYR A 145 -17.29 -16.94 -4.97
N ASN A 146 -17.93 -17.79 -4.16
CA ASN A 146 -17.68 -19.23 -4.15
C ASN A 146 -18.34 -19.87 -5.38
N THR A 147 -17.55 -20.50 -6.25
CA THR A 147 -18.05 -21.11 -7.52
C THR A 147 -18.94 -22.32 -7.31
N GLU A 148 -18.90 -22.98 -6.16
CA GLU A 148 -19.80 -24.08 -5.82
C GLU A 148 -21.19 -23.58 -5.43
N LYS A 149 -21.29 -22.35 -4.86
CA LYS A 149 -22.55 -21.70 -4.50
C LYS A 149 -23.13 -20.83 -5.63
N PHE A 150 -22.28 -20.36 -6.54
CA PHE A 150 -22.64 -19.56 -7.71
C PHE A 150 -22.26 -20.29 -9.00
N PRO A 151 -23.14 -21.16 -9.54
CA PRO A 151 -22.90 -21.85 -10.83
C PRO A 151 -22.74 -20.85 -12.00
N THR A 152 -23.43 -19.72 -11.90
CA THR A 152 -23.31 -18.59 -12.83
C THR A 152 -22.69 -17.40 -12.10
N PRO A 153 -21.64 -16.76 -12.65
CA PRO A 153 -21.07 -15.57 -12.07
C PRO A 153 -22.11 -14.48 -11.84
N PRO A 154 -22.12 -13.78 -10.68
CA PRO A 154 -23.01 -12.64 -10.47
C PRO A 154 -22.57 -11.48 -11.38
N ASP A 155 -23.53 -10.78 -11.99
CA ASP A 155 -23.26 -9.68 -12.92
C ASP A 155 -23.53 -8.28 -12.33
N SER A 156 -24.11 -8.21 -11.12
CA SER A 156 -24.55 -6.96 -10.49
C SER A 156 -24.25 -6.94 -9.01
N LEU A 157 -23.98 -5.74 -8.47
CA LEU A 157 -23.86 -5.48 -7.02
C LEU A 157 -25.15 -5.77 -6.26
N GLU A 158 -26.32 -5.75 -6.93
CA GLU A 158 -27.60 -6.08 -6.32
C GLU A 158 -27.65 -7.50 -5.73
N VAL A 159 -26.81 -8.42 -6.21
CA VAL A 159 -26.68 -9.77 -5.65
C VAL A 159 -26.40 -9.77 -4.14
N LEU A 160 -25.70 -8.74 -3.64
CA LEU A 160 -25.40 -8.60 -2.22
C LEU A 160 -26.66 -8.33 -1.38
N LEU A 161 -27.73 -7.78 -2.00
CA LEU A 161 -29.01 -7.49 -1.36
C LEU A 161 -30.00 -8.66 -1.43
N ASP A 162 -29.70 -9.72 -2.18
CA ASP A 162 -30.57 -10.89 -2.31
C ASP A 162 -30.68 -11.61 -0.94
N PRO A 163 -31.89 -11.76 -0.38
CA PRO A 163 -32.12 -12.46 0.90
C PRO A 163 -31.57 -13.90 0.94
N LYS A 164 -31.40 -14.53 -0.21
CA LYS A 164 -30.75 -15.84 -0.32
C LYS A 164 -29.38 -15.90 0.33
N TRP A 165 -28.65 -14.78 0.33
CA TRP A 165 -27.30 -14.66 0.85
C TRP A 165 -27.24 -14.03 2.25
N LYS A 166 -28.35 -14.02 2.98
CA LYS A 166 -28.39 -13.50 4.35
C LYS A 166 -27.34 -14.18 5.24
N GLY A 167 -26.49 -13.39 5.90
CA GLY A 167 -25.38 -13.85 6.73
C GLY A 167 -24.20 -14.44 5.98
N GLN A 168 -24.20 -14.39 4.63
CA GLN A 168 -23.15 -14.96 3.79
C GLN A 168 -22.44 -13.92 2.91
N VAL A 169 -22.70 -12.64 3.12
CA VAL A 169 -21.98 -11.51 2.47
C VAL A 169 -20.86 -11.04 3.39
N GLY A 170 -19.63 -10.99 2.89
CA GLY A 170 -18.43 -10.63 3.67
C GLY A 170 -17.79 -9.31 3.26
N PHE A 171 -17.24 -8.59 4.24
CA PHE A 171 -16.41 -7.40 4.03
C PHE A 171 -15.16 -7.44 4.89
N SER A 172 -14.07 -6.90 4.38
CA SER A 172 -12.88 -6.60 5.19
C SER A 172 -13.01 -5.21 5.79
N ASP A 173 -12.86 -5.08 7.11
CA ASP A 173 -12.99 -3.83 7.87
C ASP A 173 -11.97 -2.78 7.40
N ILE A 174 -10.74 -3.23 7.13
CA ILE A 174 -9.66 -2.35 6.64
C ILE A 174 -9.92 -1.76 5.25
N LEU A 175 -10.91 -2.30 4.50
CA LEU A 175 -11.28 -1.85 3.17
C LEU A 175 -12.54 -0.98 3.15
N TYR A 176 -12.97 -0.46 4.30
CA TYR A 176 -14.23 0.27 4.43
C TYR A 176 -14.43 1.35 3.36
N LEU A 177 -13.38 2.10 3.05
CA LEU A 177 -13.40 3.16 2.07
C LEU A 177 -13.70 2.63 0.66
N TYR A 178 -12.90 1.66 0.20
CA TYR A 178 -13.05 1.03 -1.11
C TYR A 178 -14.38 0.30 -1.25
N ASN A 179 -14.75 -0.47 -0.22
CA ASN A 179 -16.05 -1.15 -0.16
C ASN A 179 -17.20 -0.16 -0.34
N SER A 180 -17.16 0.97 0.38
CA SER A 180 -18.24 1.95 0.37
C SER A 180 -18.43 2.61 -0.99
N VAL A 181 -17.34 2.99 -1.67
CA VAL A 181 -17.43 3.54 -3.03
C VAL A 181 -17.90 2.47 -4.01
N PHE A 182 -17.32 1.27 -3.93
CA PHE A 182 -17.65 0.18 -4.85
C PHE A 182 -19.13 -0.22 -4.77
N VAL A 183 -19.65 -0.52 -3.58
CA VAL A 183 -21.07 -0.88 -3.45
C VAL A 183 -21.99 0.30 -3.73
N GLY A 184 -21.51 1.54 -3.57
CA GLY A 184 -22.22 2.75 -3.91
C GLY A 184 -22.63 2.82 -5.37
N LEU A 185 -21.86 2.22 -6.28
CA LEU A 185 -22.20 2.11 -7.70
C LEU A 185 -23.51 1.35 -7.90
N GLY A 186 -23.80 0.33 -7.09
CA GLY A 186 -25.05 -0.44 -7.10
C GLY A 186 -26.27 0.35 -6.60
N ALA A 187 -26.08 1.48 -5.94
CA ALA A 187 -27.15 2.41 -5.57
C ALA A 187 -27.29 3.60 -6.55
N GLY A 188 -26.72 3.46 -7.76
CA GLY A 188 -26.67 4.56 -8.73
C GLY A 188 -25.78 5.72 -8.28
N GLY A 189 -24.87 5.48 -7.34
CA GLY A 189 -23.89 6.45 -6.88
C GLY A 189 -22.74 6.61 -7.89
N ASP A 190 -21.89 7.58 -7.60
CA ASP A 190 -20.66 7.85 -8.35
C ASP A 190 -19.43 7.66 -7.45
N THR A 191 -18.29 8.05 -7.95
CA THR A 191 -17.00 7.97 -7.24
C THR A 191 -16.59 9.30 -6.59
N LYS A 192 -17.52 10.26 -6.46
CA LYS A 192 -17.25 11.59 -5.94
C LYS A 192 -17.55 11.71 -4.45
N SER A 193 -18.49 10.88 -3.95
CA SER A 193 -18.91 10.89 -2.55
C SER A 193 -19.21 9.48 -2.05
N PHE A 194 -19.43 9.34 -0.75
CA PHE A 194 -19.86 8.10 -0.12
C PHE A 194 -21.37 7.93 0.00
N ASP A 195 -22.17 8.87 -0.52
CA ASP A 195 -23.63 8.85 -0.34
C ASP A 195 -24.28 7.61 -0.95
N GLY A 196 -23.84 7.21 -2.14
CA GLY A 196 -24.26 5.95 -2.75
C GLY A 196 -23.92 4.74 -1.87
N GLY A 197 -22.71 4.72 -1.32
CA GLY A 197 -22.23 3.69 -0.41
C GLY A 197 -23.07 3.59 0.86
N LYS A 198 -23.32 4.72 1.53
CA LYS A 198 -24.16 4.76 2.73
C LYS A 198 -25.57 4.24 2.44
N ARG A 199 -26.21 4.66 1.33
CA ARG A 199 -27.52 4.16 0.92
C ARG A 199 -27.53 2.66 0.68
N PHE A 200 -26.52 2.12 -0.03
CA PHE A 200 -26.43 0.70 -0.31
C PHE A 200 -26.19 -0.12 0.96
N LEU A 201 -25.22 0.28 1.78
CA LEU A 201 -24.86 -0.38 3.03
C LEU A 201 -26.02 -0.39 4.03
N ALA A 202 -26.79 0.72 4.12
CA ALA A 202 -27.98 0.78 4.95
C ALA A 202 -29.03 -0.29 4.55
N LYS A 203 -29.26 -0.50 3.23
CA LYS A 203 -30.13 -1.56 2.74
C LYS A 203 -29.55 -2.95 3.03
N LEU A 204 -28.24 -3.10 2.87
CA LEU A 204 -27.53 -4.37 3.04
C LEU A 204 -27.58 -4.91 4.48
N LYS A 205 -27.82 -4.06 5.49
CA LYS A 205 -27.99 -4.50 6.89
C LYS A 205 -29.08 -5.59 7.03
N ALA A 206 -30.14 -5.55 6.21
CA ALA A 206 -31.18 -6.57 6.23
C ALA A 206 -30.63 -7.98 5.91
N ASN A 207 -29.54 -8.05 5.15
CA ASN A 207 -28.84 -9.30 4.82
C ASN A 207 -27.80 -9.72 5.87
N ALA A 208 -27.71 -9.04 7.02
CA ALA A 208 -26.78 -9.35 8.09
C ALA A 208 -25.34 -9.61 7.57
N PRO A 209 -24.70 -8.66 6.90
CA PRO A 209 -23.35 -8.83 6.37
C PRO A 209 -22.35 -9.07 7.49
N ARG A 210 -21.26 -9.78 7.18
CA ARG A 210 -20.20 -10.10 8.15
C ARG A 210 -18.99 -9.23 7.88
N ILE A 211 -18.48 -8.60 8.94
CA ILE A 211 -17.32 -7.72 8.88
C ILE A 211 -16.13 -8.40 9.54
N TYR A 212 -15.06 -8.58 8.79
CA TYR A 212 -13.84 -9.26 9.23
C TYR A 212 -12.70 -8.27 9.44
N PRO A 213 -11.82 -8.49 10.44
CA PRO A 213 -10.76 -7.53 10.78
C PRO A 213 -9.66 -7.41 9.72
N SER A 214 -9.53 -8.39 8.83
CA SER A 214 -8.48 -8.41 7.79
C SER A 214 -8.93 -9.16 6.53
N ASN A 215 -8.16 -9.02 5.45
CA ASN A 215 -8.39 -9.75 4.21
C ASN A 215 -8.21 -11.27 4.41
N GLU A 216 -7.26 -11.67 5.23
CA GLU A 216 -6.97 -13.07 5.57
C GLU A 216 -8.14 -13.71 6.34
N ALA A 217 -8.82 -12.93 7.17
CA ALA A 217 -10.03 -13.39 7.87
C ALA A 217 -11.20 -13.60 6.88
N VAL A 218 -11.33 -12.76 5.84
CA VAL A 218 -12.30 -12.98 4.73
C VAL A 218 -11.96 -14.27 3.97
N ALA A 219 -10.68 -14.52 3.66
CA ALA A 219 -10.27 -15.77 3.01
C ALA A 219 -10.61 -17.01 3.86
N SER A 220 -10.37 -16.92 5.17
CA SER A 220 -10.72 -17.99 6.12
C SER A 220 -12.22 -18.25 6.16
N ALA A 221 -13.05 -17.20 6.09
CA ALA A 221 -14.51 -17.32 6.04
C ALA A 221 -15.02 -17.97 4.74
N PHE A 222 -14.36 -17.71 3.60
CA PHE A 222 -14.62 -18.46 2.37
C PHE A 222 -14.25 -19.93 2.51
N LYS A 223 -13.06 -20.21 3.07
CA LYS A 223 -12.56 -21.57 3.29
C LYS A 223 -13.47 -22.40 4.20
N SER A 224 -14.03 -21.82 5.24
CA SER A 224 -14.99 -22.47 6.14
C SER A 224 -16.40 -22.58 5.55
N GLY A 225 -16.70 -21.93 4.42
CA GLY A 225 -18.04 -21.86 3.85
C GLY A 225 -18.99 -20.91 4.59
N GLU A 226 -18.47 -20.09 5.52
CA GLU A 226 -19.24 -19.12 6.31
C GLU A 226 -19.83 -18.02 5.43
N ILE A 227 -19.07 -17.58 4.40
CA ILE A 227 -19.56 -16.63 3.39
C ILE A 227 -19.58 -17.24 2.00
N ALA A 228 -20.45 -16.71 1.16
CA ALA A 228 -20.59 -17.11 -0.24
C ALA A 228 -20.06 -16.05 -1.22
N ILE A 229 -20.06 -14.78 -0.80
CA ILE A 229 -19.68 -13.63 -1.63
C ILE A 229 -19.08 -12.53 -0.77
N ALA A 230 -18.11 -11.79 -1.33
CA ALA A 230 -17.47 -10.64 -0.68
C ALA A 230 -17.05 -9.59 -1.71
N CYS A 231 -16.88 -8.36 -1.24
CA CYS A 231 -16.17 -7.32 -1.99
C CYS A 231 -14.66 -7.39 -1.67
N MET A 232 -13.85 -7.55 -2.71
CA MET A 232 -12.39 -7.66 -2.57
C MET A 232 -11.73 -7.26 -3.90
N TRP A 233 -10.49 -6.83 -3.86
CA TRP A 233 -9.77 -6.57 -5.10
C TRP A 233 -9.30 -7.84 -5.82
N LYS A 234 -9.26 -7.75 -7.15
CA LYS A 234 -8.91 -8.82 -8.08
C LYS A 234 -7.63 -9.56 -7.67
N ALA A 235 -6.59 -8.82 -7.25
CA ALA A 235 -5.32 -9.41 -6.84
C ALA A 235 -5.46 -10.42 -5.70
N ARG A 236 -6.24 -10.10 -4.65
CA ARG A 236 -6.49 -11.03 -3.55
C ARG A 236 -7.37 -12.21 -3.96
N ALA A 237 -8.37 -11.97 -4.81
CA ALA A 237 -9.20 -13.04 -5.36
C ALA A 237 -8.36 -14.06 -6.14
N LEU A 238 -7.43 -13.58 -6.97
CA LEU A 238 -6.47 -14.42 -7.69
C LEU A 238 -5.59 -15.23 -6.75
N GLN A 239 -4.97 -14.58 -5.77
CA GLN A 239 -4.10 -15.23 -4.78
C GLN A 239 -4.85 -16.35 -4.01
N TRP A 240 -6.07 -16.09 -3.59
CA TRP A 240 -6.89 -17.07 -2.87
C TRP A 240 -7.31 -18.24 -3.78
N LYS A 241 -7.69 -17.96 -5.02
CA LYS A 241 -7.98 -18.99 -6.02
C LYS A 241 -6.75 -19.87 -6.28
N ASP A 242 -5.58 -19.27 -6.42
CA ASP A 242 -4.32 -19.99 -6.64
C ASP A 242 -3.90 -20.83 -5.43
N SER A 243 -4.34 -20.47 -4.23
CA SER A 243 -4.17 -21.28 -3.01
C SER A 243 -5.18 -22.42 -2.89
N GLY A 244 -6.04 -22.62 -3.90
CA GLY A 244 -6.97 -23.75 -3.98
C GLY A 244 -8.38 -23.48 -3.47
N LEU A 245 -8.74 -22.22 -3.14
CA LEU A 245 -10.11 -21.88 -2.79
C LEU A 245 -10.99 -21.89 -4.06
N PRO A 246 -12.22 -22.45 -4.02
CA PRO A 246 -13.15 -22.51 -5.15
C PRO A 246 -13.78 -21.14 -5.40
N LEU A 247 -12.98 -20.16 -5.81
CA LEU A 247 -13.40 -18.78 -5.98
C LEU A 247 -13.40 -18.34 -7.45
N GLY A 248 -14.42 -17.57 -7.79
CA GLY A 248 -14.49 -16.72 -8.96
C GLY A 248 -14.48 -15.24 -8.56
N PHE A 249 -14.22 -14.38 -9.52
CA PHE A 249 -14.33 -12.93 -9.33
C PHE A 249 -14.84 -12.29 -10.62
N VAL A 250 -15.51 -11.15 -10.47
CA VAL A 250 -16.09 -10.42 -11.60
C VAL A 250 -16.15 -8.92 -11.27
N ILE A 251 -15.94 -8.09 -12.29
CA ILE A 251 -16.34 -6.68 -12.24
C ILE A 251 -17.83 -6.62 -12.64
N PRO A 252 -18.72 -6.15 -11.75
CA PRO A 252 -20.14 -6.09 -12.04
C PRO A 252 -20.46 -5.01 -13.09
N LYS A 253 -21.65 -5.11 -13.70
CA LYS A 253 -22.10 -4.18 -14.76
C LYS A 253 -22.16 -2.72 -14.35
N GLU A 254 -22.35 -2.43 -13.07
CA GLU A 254 -22.32 -1.07 -12.53
C GLU A 254 -20.92 -0.44 -12.59
N GLY A 255 -19.90 -1.28 -12.80
CA GLY A 255 -18.50 -0.90 -12.87
C GLY A 255 -17.74 -1.19 -11.58
N SER A 256 -16.51 -0.73 -11.56
CA SER A 256 -15.59 -0.90 -10.44
C SER A 256 -14.74 0.36 -10.23
N VAL A 257 -14.00 0.34 -9.13
CA VAL A 257 -13.04 1.37 -8.79
C VAL A 257 -11.63 0.77 -8.76
N PRO A 258 -10.63 1.49 -9.30
CA PRO A 258 -9.23 1.07 -9.22
C PRO A 258 -8.77 1.03 -7.76
N VAL A 259 -7.71 0.30 -7.52
CA VAL A 259 -6.96 0.28 -6.27
C VAL A 259 -5.49 0.42 -6.63
N SER A 260 -4.92 1.57 -6.38
CA SER A 260 -3.51 1.84 -6.60
C SER A 260 -2.79 2.00 -5.27
N PHE A 261 -1.64 1.36 -5.15
CA PHE A 261 -0.72 1.60 -4.05
C PHE A 261 0.45 2.40 -4.60
N GLU A 262 0.73 3.50 -3.93
CA GLU A 262 1.63 4.53 -4.40
C GLU A 262 2.79 4.73 -3.41
N ALA A 263 3.88 5.29 -3.91
CA ALA A 263 5.03 5.69 -3.09
C ALA A 263 5.33 7.18 -3.30
N GLY A 264 5.48 7.90 -2.20
CA GLY A 264 5.86 9.32 -2.20
C GLY A 264 7.06 9.60 -1.29
N VAL A 265 7.88 10.59 -1.64
CA VAL A 265 9.00 11.03 -0.80
C VAL A 265 8.48 12.01 0.23
N ALA A 266 8.80 11.79 1.51
CA ALA A 266 8.44 12.72 2.57
C ALA A 266 9.20 14.05 2.42
N LYS A 267 8.49 15.17 2.57
CA LYS A 267 9.03 16.52 2.34
C LYS A 267 10.23 16.85 3.24
N ASN A 268 10.23 16.35 4.45
CA ASN A 268 11.28 16.55 5.45
C ASN A 268 12.30 15.40 5.53
N SER A 269 12.31 14.51 4.53
CA SER A 269 13.38 13.52 4.37
C SER A 269 14.73 14.20 4.19
N ARG A 270 15.76 13.68 4.85
CA ARG A 270 17.16 14.10 4.65
C ARG A 270 17.88 13.24 3.62
N ASN A 271 17.30 12.12 3.27
CA ASN A 271 17.88 11.13 2.36
C ASN A 271 17.14 11.11 1.03
N LYS A 272 16.72 12.29 0.52
CA LYS A 272 15.86 12.40 -0.67
C LYS A 272 16.45 11.71 -1.90
N ASP A 273 17.75 11.80 -2.12
CA ASP A 273 18.38 11.15 -3.27
C ASP A 273 18.22 9.62 -3.21
N ALA A 274 18.48 9.02 -2.06
CA ALA A 274 18.26 7.59 -1.85
C ALA A 274 16.77 7.22 -1.87
N ALA A 275 15.88 8.10 -1.42
CA ALA A 275 14.43 7.89 -1.54
C ALA A 275 13.98 7.88 -3.00
N TRP A 276 14.52 8.76 -3.86
CA TRP A 276 14.25 8.73 -5.30
C TRP A 276 14.80 7.47 -5.98
N GLU A 277 16.01 7.03 -5.59
CA GLU A 277 16.57 5.75 -6.04
C GLU A 277 15.63 4.57 -5.70
N TYR A 278 15.06 4.57 -4.49
CA TYR A 278 14.09 3.57 -4.07
C TYR A 278 12.78 3.63 -4.89
N LEU A 279 12.22 4.81 -5.10
CA LEU A 279 11.03 4.97 -5.94
C LEU A 279 11.28 4.50 -7.38
N ASN A 280 12.44 4.82 -7.95
CA ASN A 280 12.79 4.38 -9.28
C ASN A 280 12.92 2.85 -9.38
N ALA A 281 13.48 2.21 -8.33
CA ALA A 281 13.56 0.75 -8.23
C ALA A 281 12.17 0.09 -8.13
N MET A 282 11.19 0.73 -7.47
CA MET A 282 9.82 0.25 -7.42
C MET A 282 9.12 0.23 -8.81
N LEU A 283 9.60 1.01 -9.76
CA LEU A 283 9.15 1.04 -11.14
C LEU A 283 10.00 0.14 -12.07
N ASP A 284 10.93 -0.66 -11.54
CA ASP A 284 11.71 -1.60 -12.33
C ASP A 284 10.77 -2.65 -12.96
N PRO A 285 10.84 -2.89 -14.29
CA PRO A 285 9.90 -3.78 -14.97
C PRO A 285 9.97 -5.24 -14.50
N GLN A 286 11.14 -5.72 -14.11
CA GLN A 286 11.26 -7.09 -13.57
C GLN A 286 10.73 -7.15 -12.14
N GLY A 287 10.99 -6.11 -11.34
CA GLY A 287 10.40 -5.96 -10.02
C GLY A 287 8.87 -5.97 -10.07
N GLN A 288 8.29 -5.24 -11.01
CA GLN A 288 6.83 -5.21 -11.25
C GLN A 288 6.27 -6.60 -11.63
N VAL A 289 6.97 -7.35 -12.48
CA VAL A 289 6.59 -8.75 -12.81
C VAL A 289 6.66 -9.65 -11.57
N GLY A 290 7.68 -9.48 -10.72
CA GLY A 290 7.80 -10.23 -9.47
C GLY A 290 6.62 -9.98 -8.50
N PHE A 291 6.15 -8.73 -8.38
CA PHE A 291 4.94 -8.43 -7.61
C PHE A 291 3.67 -9.00 -8.25
N ALA A 292 3.57 -8.97 -9.58
CA ALA A 292 2.46 -9.58 -10.30
C ALA A 292 2.39 -11.10 -10.04
N GLU A 293 3.54 -11.79 -10.06
CA GLU A 293 3.64 -13.22 -9.81
C GLU A 293 3.24 -13.60 -8.39
N LYS A 294 3.74 -12.86 -7.39
CA LYS A 294 3.59 -13.25 -5.99
C LYS A 294 2.32 -12.74 -5.33
N MET A 295 1.79 -11.59 -5.78
CA MET A 295 0.63 -10.96 -5.17
C MET A 295 -0.56 -10.77 -6.11
N GLY A 296 -0.43 -11.07 -7.41
CA GLY A 296 -1.53 -10.92 -8.36
C GLY A 296 -1.90 -9.47 -8.71
N TYR A 297 -1.05 -8.49 -8.40
CA TYR A 297 -1.26 -7.09 -8.79
C TYR A 297 -0.75 -6.83 -10.21
N ALA A 298 -1.50 -6.07 -10.98
CA ALA A 298 -1.07 -5.64 -12.29
C ALA A 298 0.11 -4.68 -12.20
N PRO A 299 1.09 -4.79 -13.12
CA PRO A 299 2.16 -3.81 -13.26
C PRO A 299 1.61 -2.42 -13.56
N THR A 300 2.29 -1.41 -13.03
CA THR A 300 1.97 0.00 -13.29
C THR A 300 2.84 0.63 -14.39
N VAL A 301 3.73 -0.17 -14.98
CA VAL A 301 4.61 0.25 -16.09
C VAL A 301 4.32 -0.54 -17.36
N THR A 302 4.40 0.13 -18.51
CA THR A 302 4.04 -0.43 -19.81
C THR A 302 5.11 -1.35 -20.41
N ASN A 303 6.34 -1.30 -19.90
CA ASN A 303 7.46 -2.13 -20.32
C ASN A 303 7.66 -3.40 -19.47
N ALA A 304 6.76 -3.69 -18.53
CA ALA A 304 6.74 -4.96 -17.80
C ALA A 304 6.06 -6.03 -18.65
N SER A 305 6.82 -6.98 -19.18
CA SER A 305 6.31 -8.08 -19.99
C SER A 305 5.85 -9.23 -19.10
N LEU A 306 4.54 -9.37 -18.92
CA LEU A 306 3.96 -10.49 -18.19
C LEU A 306 4.04 -11.79 -19.02
N PRO A 307 4.57 -12.91 -18.45
CA PRO A 307 4.46 -14.23 -19.08
C PRO A 307 2.98 -14.64 -19.25
N GLU A 308 2.72 -15.59 -20.16
CA GLU A 308 1.36 -16.00 -20.56
C GLU A 308 0.48 -16.38 -19.36
N ASN A 309 1.03 -17.16 -18.43
CA ASN A 309 0.33 -17.60 -17.22
C ASN A 309 -0.02 -16.47 -16.25
N LEU A 310 0.61 -15.29 -16.38
CA LEU A 310 0.35 -14.11 -15.56
C LEU A 310 -0.53 -13.06 -16.26
N LYS A 311 -0.89 -13.23 -17.54
CA LYS A 311 -1.76 -12.27 -18.24
C LYS A 311 -3.11 -12.05 -17.56
N ARG A 312 -3.62 -13.07 -16.84
CA ARG A 312 -4.83 -12.99 -16.01
C ARG A 312 -4.77 -11.94 -14.88
N VAL A 313 -3.56 -11.55 -14.48
CA VAL A 313 -3.34 -10.50 -13.45
C VAL A 313 -3.72 -9.13 -13.99
N GLY A 314 -3.49 -8.87 -15.29
CA GLY A 314 -3.88 -7.67 -15.98
C GLY A 314 -5.41 -7.54 -16.13
N PHE A 315 -5.83 -6.50 -16.80
CA PHE A 315 -7.24 -6.21 -17.08
C PHE A 315 -7.48 -6.31 -18.60
N THR A 316 -8.59 -6.92 -18.98
CA THR A 316 -9.07 -6.90 -20.37
C THR A 316 -9.57 -5.50 -20.74
N GLU A 317 -9.67 -5.20 -22.04
CA GLU A 317 -10.24 -3.91 -22.48
C GLU A 317 -11.68 -3.71 -21.98
N ALA A 318 -12.46 -4.78 -21.89
CA ALA A 318 -13.82 -4.72 -21.35
C ALA A 318 -13.83 -4.38 -19.85
N GLU A 319 -12.94 -4.99 -19.06
CA GLU A 319 -12.80 -4.67 -17.62
C GLU A 319 -12.32 -3.22 -17.43
N VAL A 320 -11.35 -2.74 -18.24
CA VAL A 320 -10.85 -1.36 -18.15
C VAL A 320 -11.95 -0.34 -18.40
N LYS A 321 -12.87 -0.59 -19.34
CA LYS A 321 -14.02 0.30 -19.61
C LYS A 321 -14.99 0.41 -18.43
N LEU A 322 -15.00 -0.56 -17.55
CA LEU A 322 -15.84 -0.57 -16.34
C LEU A 322 -15.17 0.12 -15.14
N LEU A 323 -13.87 0.47 -15.23
CA LEU A 323 -13.18 1.16 -14.16
C LEU A 323 -13.55 2.65 -14.14
N LYS A 324 -13.93 3.15 -12.97
CA LYS A 324 -14.32 4.55 -12.74
C LYS A 324 -13.27 5.22 -11.87
N ALA A 325 -12.67 6.29 -12.38
CA ALA A 325 -11.69 7.07 -11.62
C ALA A 325 -12.35 7.74 -10.38
N TYR A 326 -11.58 7.90 -9.31
CA TYR A 326 -12.01 8.60 -8.10
C TYR A 326 -12.01 10.13 -8.27
N ASP A 327 -12.94 10.79 -7.63
CA ASP A 327 -12.76 12.17 -7.17
C ASP A 327 -12.05 12.13 -5.82
N LEU A 328 -10.71 12.16 -5.85
CA LEU A 328 -9.89 12.06 -4.64
C LEU A 328 -10.19 13.19 -3.63
N LYS A 329 -10.59 14.37 -4.13
CA LYS A 329 -10.94 15.50 -3.27
C LYS A 329 -12.21 15.20 -2.47
N GLY A 330 -13.30 14.84 -3.15
CA GLY A 330 -14.58 14.53 -2.51
C GLY A 330 -14.47 13.37 -1.53
N LEU A 331 -13.75 12.30 -1.91
CA LEU A 331 -13.53 11.15 -1.03
C LEU A 331 -12.68 11.51 0.19
N THR A 332 -11.63 12.32 0.03
CA THR A 332 -10.80 12.75 1.17
C THR A 332 -11.61 13.60 2.15
N GLU A 333 -12.43 14.51 1.65
CA GLU A 333 -13.30 15.37 2.48
C GLU A 333 -14.38 14.56 3.21
N GLY A 334 -14.97 13.53 2.58
CA GLY A 334 -16.00 12.68 3.17
C GLY A 334 -15.48 11.50 4.01
N LYS A 335 -14.18 11.28 4.06
CA LYS A 335 -13.56 10.08 4.66
C LYS A 335 -13.88 9.90 6.14
N ALA A 336 -13.84 10.97 6.93
CA ALA A 336 -14.09 10.92 8.37
C ALA A 336 -15.55 10.57 8.67
N ASP A 337 -16.48 11.20 7.96
CA ASP A 337 -17.91 10.95 8.05
C ASP A 337 -18.27 9.52 7.59
N MET A 338 -17.62 9.01 6.54
CA MET A 338 -17.80 7.62 6.12
C MET A 338 -17.28 6.62 7.16
N LEU A 339 -16.13 6.90 7.78
CA LEU A 339 -15.61 6.04 8.83
C LEU A 339 -16.53 6.01 10.06
N GLU A 340 -17.13 7.15 10.42
CA GLU A 340 -18.12 7.23 11.49
C GLU A 340 -19.37 6.41 11.17
N PHE A 341 -19.94 6.57 9.97
CA PHE A 341 -21.06 5.77 9.48
C PHE A 341 -20.73 4.26 9.49
N TRP A 342 -19.56 3.88 8.98
CA TRP A 342 -19.11 2.49 8.94
C TRP A 342 -19.08 1.87 10.34
N ASN A 343 -18.49 2.57 11.32
CA ASN A 343 -18.32 2.03 12.67
C ASN A 343 -19.61 2.07 13.50
N LYS A 344 -20.37 3.17 13.43
CA LYS A 344 -21.51 3.39 14.32
C LYS A 344 -22.84 2.90 13.77
N GLU A 345 -23.00 2.91 12.44
CA GLU A 345 -24.26 2.57 11.81
C GLU A 345 -24.22 1.23 11.08
N PHE A 346 -23.20 0.97 10.27
CA PHE A 346 -23.15 -0.25 9.47
C PHE A 346 -22.67 -1.46 10.28
N LYS A 347 -21.58 -1.31 11.03
CA LYS A 347 -20.91 -2.39 11.74
C LYS A 347 -21.54 -2.69 13.11
N ALA A 348 -22.11 -1.68 13.78
CA ALA A 348 -22.70 -1.81 15.11
C ALA A 348 -24.18 -2.33 15.10
N GLY A 349 -24.78 -2.50 13.96
CA GLY A 349 -26.13 -3.05 13.76
C GLY A 349 -26.07 -4.41 13.14
#